data_ce222b8d40e4fab5b582373136512605
#
_entry.id   ce222b8d40e4fab5b582373136512605
#
_cell.length_a   1.000
_cell.length_b   1.000
_cell.length_c   1.000
_cell.angle_alpha   90.00
_cell.angle_beta   90.00
_cell.angle_gamma   90.00
#
_symmetry.space_group_name_H-M   'P 1'
#
loop_
_entity.id
_entity.type
_entity.pdbx_description
1 polymer ?
#
loop_
_entity_poly.entity_id
_entity_poly.type
_entity_poly.pdbx_seq_one_letter_code
_entity_poly.pdbx_strand_id
1 'polypeptide(L)'
;MIENVMLQYEELRLRLEELKPAIDDLKSAIGVEKIKQEIAQLEDQAAAPDFWEDMKNSQAVLQKTSQLKAKVTAYEQLCSKYDDAMTTIEIADEENDESLYGEACSAVSDVEKDLEEQKLTTLLSGEYDAKNAILAFHAGA
;
A
#
# COMPACT_ATOMS: atom_id res chain seq x y z
N MET A 1 -8.28 10.41 33.92
CA MET A 1 -8.70 9.31 33.05
C MET A 1 -9.00 9.77 31.63
N ILE A 2 -9.81 10.82 31.46
CA ILE A 2 -10.09 11.37 30.13
C ILE A 2 -8.81 11.84 29.46
N GLU A 3 -7.94 12.51 30.21
CA GLU A 3 -6.66 13.00 29.69
C GLU A 3 -5.76 11.86 29.18
N ASN A 4 -5.76 10.71 29.87
CA ASN A 4 -4.96 9.56 29.44
C ASN A 4 -5.50 8.98 28.13
N VAL A 5 -6.81 8.92 27.96
CA VAL A 5 -7.43 8.44 26.74
C VAL A 5 -7.06 9.35 25.57
N MET A 6 -7.16 10.66 25.78
CA MET A 6 -6.78 11.64 24.73
C MET A 6 -5.33 11.51 24.34
N LEU A 7 -4.42 11.34 25.32
CA LEU A 7 -3.00 11.20 25.06
C LEU A 7 -2.70 9.89 24.29
N GLN A 8 -3.39 8.81 24.65
CA GLN A 8 -3.21 7.53 23.98
C GLN A 8 -3.62 7.60 22.50
N TYR A 9 -4.75 8.22 22.21
CA TYR A 9 -5.21 8.39 20.82
C TYR A 9 -4.34 9.36 20.05
N GLU A 10 -3.84 10.41 20.72
CA GLU A 10 -2.93 11.35 20.07
C GLU A 10 -1.61 10.66 19.70
N GLU A 11 -1.09 9.80 20.56
CA GLU A 11 0.11 9.01 20.27
C GLU A 11 -0.10 8.08 19.09
N LEU A 12 -1.27 7.42 19.02
CA LEU A 12 -1.61 6.56 17.90
C LEU A 12 -1.73 7.35 16.60
N ARG A 13 -2.33 8.54 16.67
CA ARG A 13 -2.47 9.41 15.51
C ARG A 13 -1.10 9.79 14.98
N LEU A 14 -0.19 10.22 15.84
CA LEU A 14 1.16 10.60 15.45
C LEU A 14 1.93 9.43 14.85
N ARG A 15 1.80 8.26 15.48
CA ARG A 15 2.43 7.04 14.98
C ARG A 15 1.95 6.68 13.59
N LEU A 16 0.64 6.83 13.35
CA LEU A 16 0.06 6.57 12.04
C LEU A 16 0.50 7.62 11.02
N GLU A 17 0.47 8.89 11.39
CA GLU A 17 0.88 9.98 10.50
C GLU A 17 2.33 9.86 10.07
N GLU A 18 3.20 9.33 10.92
CA GLU A 18 4.60 9.11 10.59
C GLU A 18 4.79 8.10 9.47
N LEU A 19 3.79 7.27 9.22
CA LEU A 19 3.86 6.29 8.14
C LEU A 19 3.55 6.89 6.78
N LYS A 20 2.91 8.04 6.74
CA LYS A 20 2.46 8.66 5.48
C LYS A 20 3.58 8.89 4.48
N PRO A 21 4.72 9.49 4.87
CA PRO A 21 5.83 9.65 3.92
C PRO A 21 6.33 8.32 3.36
N ALA A 22 6.39 7.28 4.20
CA ALA A 22 6.82 5.95 3.76
C ALA A 22 5.83 5.33 2.79
N ILE A 23 4.53 5.55 3.00
CA ILE A 23 3.49 5.08 2.08
C ILE A 23 3.64 5.80 0.73
N ASP A 24 3.87 7.10 0.75
CA ASP A 24 4.09 7.88 -0.47
C ASP A 24 5.35 7.43 -1.20
N ASP A 25 6.42 7.13 -0.47
CA ASP A 25 7.66 6.62 -1.05
C ASP A 25 7.43 5.25 -1.69
N LEU A 26 6.62 4.41 -1.05
CA LEU A 26 6.27 3.10 -1.59
C LEU A 26 5.52 3.23 -2.92
N LYS A 27 4.62 4.19 -3.02
CA LYS A 27 3.90 4.47 -4.27
C LYS A 27 4.88 4.72 -5.42
N SER A 28 5.88 5.56 -5.16
CA SER A 28 6.91 5.88 -6.15
C SER A 28 7.81 4.68 -6.46
N ALA A 29 8.16 3.91 -5.43
CA ALA A 29 9.03 2.75 -5.59
C ALA A 29 8.35 1.65 -6.41
N ILE A 30 7.05 1.43 -6.20
CA ILE A 30 6.26 0.50 -7.00
C ILE A 30 6.07 1.06 -8.41
N GLY A 31 5.95 2.37 -8.54
CA GLY A 31 5.65 3.03 -9.80
C GLY A 31 4.18 2.90 -10.15
N VAL A 32 3.30 3.14 -9.19
CA VAL A 32 1.86 2.92 -9.33
C VAL A 32 1.27 3.64 -10.55
N GLU A 33 1.66 4.91 -10.77
CA GLU A 33 1.12 5.67 -11.90
C GLU A 33 1.56 5.07 -13.25
N LYS A 34 2.83 4.65 -13.33
CA LYS A 34 3.37 4.01 -14.53
C LYS A 34 2.67 2.66 -14.78
N ILE A 35 2.44 1.91 -13.70
CA ILE A 35 1.74 0.62 -13.80
C ILE A 35 0.31 0.82 -14.31
N LYS A 36 -0.38 1.84 -13.83
CA LYS A 36 -1.74 2.16 -14.30
C LYS A 36 -1.76 2.47 -15.79
N GLN A 37 -0.76 3.21 -16.28
CA GLN A 37 -0.63 3.49 -17.70
C GLN A 37 -0.36 2.22 -18.51
N GLU A 38 0.49 1.35 -17.99
CA GLU A 38 0.79 0.07 -18.63
C GLU A 38 -0.43 -0.83 -18.70
N ILE A 39 -1.22 -0.88 -17.63
CA ILE A 39 -2.49 -1.62 -17.61
C ILE A 39 -3.41 -1.10 -18.71
N ALA A 40 -3.54 0.22 -18.84
CA ALA A 40 -4.39 0.82 -19.87
C ALA A 40 -3.95 0.41 -21.26
N GLN A 41 -2.64 0.39 -21.51
CA GLN A 41 -2.08 -0.03 -22.81
C GLN A 41 -2.38 -1.50 -23.09
N LEU A 42 -2.21 -2.35 -22.09
CA LEU A 42 -2.48 -3.78 -22.24
C LEU A 42 -3.97 -4.05 -22.47
N GLU A 43 -4.84 -3.31 -21.80
CA GLU A 43 -6.28 -3.42 -21.99
C GLU A 43 -6.69 -2.95 -23.38
N ASP A 44 -6.03 -1.92 -23.92
CA ASP A 44 -6.24 -1.48 -25.29
C ASP A 44 -5.85 -2.58 -26.28
N GLN A 45 -4.74 -3.27 -26.03
CA GLN A 45 -4.33 -4.40 -26.87
C GLN A 45 -5.37 -5.51 -26.84
N ALA A 46 -5.90 -5.80 -25.66
CA ALA A 46 -6.90 -6.84 -25.48
C ALA A 46 -8.23 -6.51 -26.16
N ALA A 47 -8.49 -5.25 -26.43
CA ALA A 47 -9.70 -4.80 -27.11
C ALA A 47 -9.60 -4.91 -28.63
N ALA A 48 -8.41 -5.19 -29.18
CA ALA A 48 -8.22 -5.29 -30.62
C ALA A 48 -8.96 -6.51 -31.17
N PRO A 49 -9.58 -6.40 -32.37
CA PRO A 49 -10.37 -7.51 -32.93
C PRO A 49 -9.58 -8.80 -33.17
N ASP A 50 -8.28 -8.66 -33.46
CA ASP A 50 -7.40 -9.78 -33.73
C ASP A 50 -6.63 -10.30 -32.50
N PHE A 51 -6.95 -9.76 -31.32
CA PHE A 51 -6.22 -10.10 -30.11
C PHE A 51 -6.18 -11.61 -29.84
N TRP A 52 -7.29 -12.30 -30.07
CA TRP A 52 -7.43 -13.72 -29.77
C TRP A 52 -6.84 -14.65 -30.81
N GLU A 53 -6.35 -14.13 -31.93
CA GLU A 53 -5.76 -14.92 -32.98
C GLU A 53 -4.43 -15.56 -32.56
N ASP A 54 -3.67 -14.86 -31.71
CA ASP A 54 -2.43 -15.40 -31.14
C ASP A 54 -2.68 -15.72 -29.67
N MET A 55 -2.96 -16.99 -29.40
CA MET A 55 -3.31 -17.45 -28.05
C MET A 55 -2.18 -17.23 -27.04
N LYS A 56 -0.94 -17.43 -27.45
CA LYS A 56 0.21 -17.22 -26.54
C LYS A 56 0.31 -15.78 -26.14
N ASN A 57 0.18 -14.87 -27.10
CA ASN A 57 0.22 -13.43 -26.83
C ASN A 57 -0.95 -13.03 -25.94
N SER A 58 -2.15 -13.53 -26.25
CA SER A 58 -3.35 -13.23 -25.47
C SER A 58 -3.19 -13.61 -24.00
N GLN A 59 -2.71 -14.84 -23.77
CA GLN A 59 -2.49 -15.33 -22.42
C GLN A 59 -1.43 -14.52 -21.68
N ALA A 60 -0.34 -14.18 -22.37
CA ALA A 60 0.74 -13.39 -21.78
C ALA A 60 0.25 -11.99 -21.39
N VAL A 61 -0.52 -11.34 -22.26
CA VAL A 61 -1.08 -10.01 -22.01
C VAL A 61 -2.05 -10.05 -20.83
N LEU A 62 -2.95 -11.02 -20.81
CA LEU A 62 -3.92 -11.13 -19.72
C LEU A 62 -3.26 -11.44 -18.38
N GLN A 63 -2.24 -12.29 -18.39
CA GLN A 63 -1.50 -12.61 -17.18
C GLN A 63 -0.74 -11.40 -16.66
N LYS A 64 -0.08 -10.67 -17.55
CA LYS A 64 0.65 -9.45 -17.19
C LYS A 64 -0.30 -8.41 -16.60
N THR A 65 -1.45 -8.22 -17.25
CA THR A 65 -2.48 -7.29 -16.77
C THR A 65 -2.93 -7.65 -15.35
N SER A 66 -3.18 -8.93 -15.11
CA SER A 66 -3.62 -9.42 -13.80
C SER A 66 -2.55 -9.16 -12.74
N GLN A 67 -1.29 -9.42 -13.05
CA GLN A 67 -0.17 -9.19 -12.13
C GLN A 67 -0.04 -7.70 -11.79
N LEU A 68 -0.15 -6.83 -12.79
CA LEU A 68 -0.04 -5.40 -12.58
C LEU A 68 -1.21 -4.86 -11.76
N LYS A 69 -2.42 -5.33 -12.04
CA LYS A 69 -3.60 -4.94 -11.27
C LYS A 69 -3.47 -5.36 -9.80
N ALA A 70 -2.90 -6.54 -9.55
CA ALA A 70 -2.69 -7.02 -8.19
C ALA A 70 -1.76 -6.09 -7.40
N LYS A 71 -0.72 -5.56 -8.04
CA LYS A 71 0.20 -4.62 -7.41
C LYS A 71 -0.49 -3.32 -7.03
N VAL A 72 -1.29 -2.77 -7.94
CA VAL A 72 -2.04 -1.54 -7.68
C VAL A 72 -3.05 -1.77 -6.56
N THR A 73 -3.79 -2.88 -6.62
CA THR A 73 -4.79 -3.23 -5.61
C THR A 73 -4.15 -3.35 -4.23
N ALA A 74 -2.99 -4.00 -4.13
CA ALA A 74 -2.30 -4.15 -2.85
C ALA A 74 -1.93 -2.80 -2.26
N TYR A 75 -1.43 -1.89 -3.09
CA TYR A 75 -1.09 -0.54 -2.63
C TYR A 75 -2.35 0.21 -2.18
N GLU A 76 -3.43 0.13 -2.96
CA GLU A 76 -4.68 0.80 -2.62
C GLU A 76 -5.30 0.26 -1.34
N GLN A 77 -5.15 -1.04 -1.08
CA GLN A 77 -5.60 -1.64 0.17
C GLN A 77 -4.81 -1.11 1.36
N LEU A 78 -3.50 -0.88 1.19
CA LEU A 78 -2.69 -0.26 2.24
C LEU A 78 -3.21 1.14 2.55
N CYS A 79 -3.51 1.93 1.54
CA CYS A 79 -4.06 3.27 1.72
C CYS A 79 -5.41 3.22 2.44
N SER A 80 -6.26 2.25 2.10
CA SER A 80 -7.56 2.07 2.77
C SER A 80 -7.38 1.71 4.24
N LYS A 81 -6.42 0.85 4.56
CA LYS A 81 -6.12 0.50 5.95
C LYS A 81 -5.66 1.71 6.74
N TYR A 82 -4.85 2.57 6.12
CA TYR A 82 -4.41 3.82 6.73
C TYR A 82 -5.61 4.72 7.04
N ASP A 83 -6.47 4.92 6.05
CA ASP A 83 -7.64 5.79 6.21
C ASP A 83 -8.60 5.23 7.27
N ASP A 84 -8.82 3.92 7.27
CA ASP A 84 -9.69 3.26 8.25
C ASP A 84 -9.12 3.38 9.66
N ALA A 85 -7.80 3.22 9.81
CA ALA A 85 -7.14 3.37 11.10
C ALA A 85 -7.29 4.80 11.61
N MET A 86 -7.10 5.78 10.75
CA MET A 86 -7.26 7.19 11.11
C MET A 86 -8.69 7.48 11.53
N THR A 87 -9.66 6.96 10.80
CA THR A 87 -11.07 7.14 11.11
C THR A 87 -11.41 6.52 12.48
N THR A 88 -10.91 5.32 12.74
CA THR A 88 -11.12 4.65 14.04
C THR A 88 -10.57 5.50 15.18
N ILE A 89 -9.36 6.04 15.02
CA ILE A 89 -8.74 6.89 16.04
C ILE A 89 -9.58 8.15 16.27
N GLU A 90 -10.01 8.80 15.19
CA GLU A 90 -10.78 10.03 15.27
C GLU A 90 -12.12 9.82 15.97
N ILE A 91 -12.84 8.76 15.63
CA ILE A 91 -14.12 8.43 16.24
C ILE A 91 -13.93 8.11 17.73
N ALA A 92 -12.94 7.29 18.05
CA ALA A 92 -12.66 6.89 19.42
C ALA A 92 -12.27 8.08 20.29
N ASP A 93 -11.44 8.96 19.75
CA ASP A 93 -10.98 10.16 20.45
C ASP A 93 -12.15 11.14 20.70
N GLU A 94 -12.96 11.34 19.67
CA GLU A 94 -14.11 12.25 19.73
C GLU A 94 -15.14 11.79 20.77
N GLU A 95 -15.35 10.48 20.86
CA GLU A 95 -16.30 9.91 21.82
C GLU A 95 -15.68 9.59 23.19
N ASN A 96 -14.36 9.78 23.32
CA ASN A 96 -13.61 9.44 24.55
C ASN A 96 -13.85 7.99 24.95
N ASP A 97 -13.89 7.10 23.98
CA ASP A 97 -14.25 5.70 24.18
C ASP A 97 -13.00 4.84 24.32
N GLU A 98 -12.68 4.45 25.56
CA GLU A 98 -11.54 3.59 25.84
C GLU A 98 -11.69 2.18 25.27
N SER A 99 -12.94 1.73 25.05
CA SER A 99 -13.19 0.38 24.57
C SER A 99 -12.68 0.17 23.14
N LEU A 100 -12.51 1.24 22.38
CA LEU A 100 -12.02 1.18 21.00
C LEU A 100 -10.49 1.25 20.91
N TYR A 101 -9.80 1.46 22.02
CA TYR A 101 -8.35 1.63 22.00
C TYR A 101 -7.62 0.41 21.45
N GLY A 102 -8.01 -0.79 21.87
CA GLY A 102 -7.43 -2.03 21.37
C GLY A 102 -7.60 -2.18 19.87
N GLU A 103 -8.79 -1.85 19.37
CA GLU A 103 -9.08 -1.90 17.94
C GLU A 103 -8.24 -0.88 17.18
N ALA A 104 -8.10 0.33 17.72
CA ALA A 104 -7.27 1.37 17.12
C ALA A 104 -5.81 0.96 17.07
N CYS A 105 -5.28 0.39 18.16
CA CYS A 105 -3.90 -0.10 18.18
C CYS A 105 -3.68 -1.20 17.14
N SER A 106 -4.62 -2.11 17.02
CA SER A 106 -4.56 -3.20 16.05
C SER A 106 -4.57 -2.65 14.63
N ALA A 107 -5.43 -1.66 14.36
CA ALA A 107 -5.52 -1.05 13.03
C ALA A 107 -4.21 -0.37 12.63
N VAL A 108 -3.58 0.36 13.55
CA VAL A 108 -2.29 1.01 13.29
C VAL A 108 -1.20 -0.03 13.06
N SER A 109 -1.16 -1.09 13.87
CA SER A 109 -0.19 -2.17 13.72
C SER A 109 -0.34 -2.88 12.37
N ASP A 110 -1.58 -3.06 11.91
CA ASP A 110 -1.84 -3.69 10.61
C ASP A 110 -1.31 -2.84 9.46
N VAL A 111 -1.44 -1.52 9.56
CA VAL A 111 -0.86 -0.60 8.56
C VAL A 111 0.66 -0.72 8.54
N GLU A 112 1.28 -0.70 9.71
CA GLU A 112 2.73 -0.81 9.83
C GLU A 112 3.24 -2.12 9.22
N LYS A 113 2.55 -3.21 9.55
CA LYS A 113 2.94 -4.54 9.07
C LYS A 113 2.78 -4.65 7.56
N ASP A 114 1.66 -4.19 7.03
CA ASP A 114 1.41 -4.24 5.59
C ASP A 114 2.42 -3.39 4.82
N LEU A 115 2.72 -2.20 5.35
CA LEU A 115 3.74 -1.33 4.74
C LEU A 115 5.09 -2.03 4.66
N GLU A 116 5.52 -2.65 5.75
CA GLU A 116 6.80 -3.36 5.78
C GLU A 116 6.81 -4.54 4.82
N GLU A 117 5.73 -5.30 4.76
CA GLU A 117 5.61 -6.43 3.84
C GLU A 117 5.69 -5.97 2.39
N GLN A 118 5.03 -4.87 2.04
CA GLN A 118 5.05 -4.36 0.67
C GLN A 118 6.39 -3.75 0.30
N LYS A 119 7.06 -3.09 1.25
CA LYS A 119 8.42 -2.60 1.03
C LYS A 119 9.36 -3.75 0.69
N LEU A 120 9.28 -4.81 1.48
CA LEU A 120 10.12 -5.99 1.29
C LEU A 120 9.83 -6.66 -0.05
N THR A 121 8.57 -6.85 -0.37
CA THR A 121 8.15 -7.45 -1.63
C THR A 121 8.67 -6.63 -2.82
N THR A 122 8.53 -5.32 -2.74
CA THR A 122 8.99 -4.41 -3.80
C THR A 122 10.50 -4.49 -3.99
N LEU A 123 11.24 -4.52 -2.87
CA LEU A 123 12.69 -4.64 -2.91
C LEU A 123 13.14 -5.96 -3.52
N LEU A 124 12.50 -7.07 -3.10
CA LEU A 124 12.86 -8.41 -3.57
C LEU A 124 12.47 -8.66 -5.03
N SER A 125 11.45 -7.97 -5.53
CA SER A 125 11.01 -8.14 -6.91
C SER A 125 11.93 -7.44 -7.91
N GLY A 126 12.87 -6.61 -7.42
CA GLY A 126 13.76 -5.87 -8.30
C GLY A 126 13.12 -4.66 -8.96
N GLU A 127 11.92 -4.30 -8.54
CA GLU A 127 11.22 -3.14 -9.09
C GLU A 127 11.57 -1.84 -8.38
N TYR A 128 12.21 -1.96 -7.23
CA TYR A 128 12.67 -0.82 -6.46
C TYR A 128 13.73 -0.08 -7.25
N ASP A 129 13.76 1.25 -7.13
CA ASP A 129 14.78 2.07 -7.78
C ASP A 129 16.17 1.55 -7.39
N ALA A 130 17.07 1.43 -8.36
CA ALA A 130 18.39 0.86 -8.15
C ALA A 130 19.17 1.59 -7.06
N LYS A 131 19.08 2.92 -7.00
CA LYS A 131 19.73 3.69 -5.94
C LYS A 131 19.16 3.36 -4.58
N ASN A 132 17.85 3.32 -4.49
CA ASN A 132 17.17 3.02 -3.23
C ASN A 132 17.42 1.58 -2.80
N ALA A 133 17.45 0.65 -3.75
CA ALA A 133 17.72 -0.74 -3.47
C ALA A 133 19.13 -0.93 -2.91
N ILE A 134 20.10 -0.24 -3.49
CA ILE A 134 21.49 -0.29 -3.03
C ILE A 134 21.59 0.28 -1.61
N LEU A 135 20.97 1.43 -1.38
CA LEU A 135 20.98 2.06 -0.06
C LEU A 135 20.30 1.18 0.99
N ALA A 136 19.18 0.59 0.63
CA ALA A 136 18.44 -0.29 1.51
C ALA A 136 19.26 -1.54 1.86
N PHE A 137 19.97 -2.07 0.89
CA PHE A 137 20.83 -3.24 1.09
C PHE A 137 21.95 -2.92 2.08
N HIS A 138 22.61 -1.79 1.91
CA HIS A 138 23.67 -1.38 2.81
C HIS A 138 23.15 -1.10 4.21
N ALA A 139 21.99 -0.51 4.31
CA ALA A 139 21.35 -0.26 5.60
C ALA A 139 21.00 -1.57 6.30
N GLY A 140 20.63 -2.59 5.52
CA GLY A 140 20.30 -3.90 6.05
C GLY A 140 21.50 -4.75 6.40
N ALA A 141 22.63 -4.38 5.89
CA ALA A 141 23.85 -5.09 6.17
C ALA A 141 24.45 -4.64 7.48
#